data_35aabbbba1c79b752387e773b2237868
#
_entry.id   35aabbbba1c79b752387e773b2237868
#
_cell.length_a   1.000
_cell.length_b   1.000
_cell.length_c   1.000
_cell.angle_alpha   90.00
_cell.angle_beta   90.00
_cell.angle_gamma   90.00
#
_symmetry.space_group_name_H-M   'P 1'
#
loop_
_entity.id
_entity.type
_entity.pdbx_description
1 polymer ?
#
loop_
_entity_poly.entity_id
_entity_poly.type
_entity_poly.pdbx_seq_one_letter_code
_entity_poly.pdbx_strand_id
1 'polypeptide(L)'
;MKDDKVGILDLKAKLNNEIICNIEMQVIQQKDIDKRIMFYWSKMYTGEIKERDKYSVLKRTVVILIAKFELRKLKNIPKFHTKWQVREEEYRKIILTDTLGIHIIELPKLIKQLRKNKGNKKNDESFILNLENEGDENMSETNYDEKLMLWLMFMLDPDSISEEELKDNEDIRLAKEELEKIKQDEHERYMAELRIKHIRDSQAIEDYAFEEGLERGLEDGLKQGLEQGIQQGIEQGMQQGIEQGMQQGLEQARVENKNKQLEIAKKLLDLKMPIEQIIEITGLTEEEIKQLNK
;
A
#
# COMPACT_ATOMS: atom_id res chain seq x y z
N MET A 1 34.43 -3.57 16.28
CA MET A 1 34.24 -2.53 15.26
C MET A 1 32.94 -2.90 14.54
N LYS A 2 31.92 -2.08 14.64
CA LYS A 2 30.69 -2.29 13.84
C LYS A 2 31.05 -2.00 12.39
N ASP A 3 30.80 -2.95 11.50
CA ASP A 3 30.92 -2.74 10.06
C ASP A 3 29.96 -1.59 9.70
N ASP A 4 30.53 -0.40 9.47
CA ASP A 4 29.77 0.71 8.92
C ASP A 4 29.26 0.33 7.55
N LYS A 5 27.93 0.36 7.37
CA LYS A 5 27.33 0.15 6.04
C LYS A 5 27.94 1.19 5.10
N VAL A 6 28.81 0.76 4.22
CA VAL A 6 29.37 1.62 3.17
C VAL A 6 28.25 1.94 2.20
N GLY A 7 27.68 3.12 2.31
CA GLY A 7 26.72 3.63 1.33
C GLY A 7 27.48 4.18 0.13
N ILE A 8 27.33 3.55 -1.04
CA ILE A 8 27.79 4.11 -2.30
C ILE A 8 26.68 5.05 -2.80
N LEU A 9 26.99 6.33 -2.96
CA LEU A 9 26.10 7.32 -3.55
C LEU A 9 26.25 7.24 -5.08
N ASP A 10 25.14 7.22 -5.81
CA ASP A 10 25.20 7.11 -7.27
C ASP A 10 25.85 8.34 -7.90
N LEU A 11 25.43 9.55 -7.49
CA LEU A 11 26.07 10.80 -7.91
C LEU A 11 25.98 11.85 -6.80
N LYS A 12 27.13 12.33 -6.30
CA LYS A 12 27.19 13.45 -5.35
C LYS A 12 27.66 14.71 -6.08
N ALA A 13 26.87 15.76 -6.00
CA ALA A 13 27.18 17.07 -6.59
C ALA A 13 27.17 18.18 -5.53
N LYS A 14 28.00 19.20 -5.71
CA LYS A 14 27.97 20.45 -4.94
C LYS A 14 27.57 21.56 -5.88
N LEU A 15 26.47 22.24 -5.58
CA LEU A 15 25.94 23.34 -6.37
C LEU A 15 26.31 24.65 -5.70
N ASN A 16 27.05 25.51 -6.40
CA ASN A 16 27.45 26.87 -5.95
C ASN A 16 28.07 26.94 -4.53
N ASN A 17 28.71 25.87 -4.07
CA ASN A 17 29.23 25.71 -2.72
C ASN A 17 28.18 25.81 -1.57
N GLU A 18 26.91 25.92 -1.86
CA GLU A 18 25.83 26.14 -0.88
C GLU A 18 24.91 24.93 -0.72
N ILE A 19 24.76 24.12 -1.77
CA ILE A 19 23.87 22.97 -1.78
C ILE A 19 24.67 21.71 -2.06
N ILE A 20 24.43 20.69 -1.24
CA ILE A 20 24.94 19.33 -1.48
C ILE A 20 23.80 18.50 -2.00
N CYS A 21 23.99 17.89 -3.15
CA CYS A 21 22.99 17.09 -3.81
C CYS A 21 23.48 15.66 -3.98
N ASN A 22 22.61 14.67 -3.69
CA ASN A 22 22.78 13.29 -4.11
C ASN A 22 21.68 12.95 -5.09
N ILE A 23 22.07 12.41 -6.24
CA ILE A 23 21.13 11.86 -7.23
C ILE A 23 21.31 10.36 -7.20
N GLU A 24 20.24 9.65 -6.91
CA GLU A 24 20.20 8.19 -6.83
C GLU A 24 19.17 7.65 -7.80
N MET A 25 19.59 6.73 -8.71
CA MET A 25 18.69 6.03 -9.61
C MET A 25 18.42 4.63 -9.09
N GLN A 26 17.14 4.27 -8.95
CA GLN A 26 16.70 2.95 -8.53
C GLN A 26 15.82 2.33 -9.61
N VAL A 27 16.22 1.13 -10.05
CA VAL A 27 15.50 0.38 -11.09
C VAL A 27 14.44 -0.51 -10.48
N ILE A 28 14.66 -0.97 -9.24
CA ILE A 28 13.84 -1.95 -8.54
C ILE A 28 13.43 -1.40 -7.18
N GLN A 29 12.16 -1.59 -6.83
CA GLN A 29 11.63 -1.16 -5.55
C GLN A 29 12.21 -2.01 -4.41
N GLN A 30 12.81 -1.34 -3.42
CA GLN A 30 13.24 -1.94 -2.17
C GLN A 30 12.25 -1.62 -1.07
N LYS A 31 12.12 -2.50 -0.08
CA LYS A 31 11.16 -2.36 1.03
C LYS A 31 11.35 -1.06 1.83
N ASP A 32 12.58 -0.77 2.20
CA ASP A 32 12.95 0.34 3.08
C ASP A 32 13.54 1.54 2.33
N ILE A 33 13.04 1.84 1.13
CA ILE A 33 13.56 2.92 0.29
C ILE A 33 13.46 4.29 0.96
N ASP A 34 12.44 4.53 1.75
CA ASP A 34 12.25 5.75 2.55
C ASP A 34 13.34 5.89 3.63
N LYS A 35 13.64 4.83 4.34
CA LYS A 35 14.71 4.81 5.33
C LYS A 35 16.08 4.97 4.68
N ARG A 36 16.27 4.37 3.51
CA ARG A 36 17.50 4.48 2.72
C ARG A 36 17.75 5.93 2.27
N ILE A 37 16.73 6.60 1.76
CA ILE A 37 16.80 8.02 1.39
C ILE A 37 17.23 8.88 2.60
N MET A 38 16.57 8.67 3.75
CA MET A 38 16.89 9.39 4.99
C MET A 38 18.30 9.09 5.50
N PHE A 39 18.75 7.84 5.38
CA PHE A 39 20.10 7.44 5.77
C PHE A 39 21.16 8.18 4.93
N TYR A 40 21.02 8.20 3.61
CA TYR A 40 21.97 8.90 2.74
C TYR A 40 21.92 10.41 2.94
N TRP A 41 20.72 10.97 3.11
CA TRP A 41 20.59 12.39 3.42
C TRP A 41 21.34 12.72 4.73
N SER A 42 21.10 12.00 5.81
CA SER A 42 21.72 12.24 7.10
C SER A 42 23.25 12.09 7.05
N LYS A 43 23.73 11.08 6.32
CA LYS A 43 25.18 10.85 6.14
C LYS A 43 25.87 12.01 5.41
N MET A 44 25.21 12.56 4.38
CA MET A 44 25.74 13.74 3.68
C MET A 44 25.69 14.98 4.56
N TYR A 45 24.57 15.22 5.24
CA TYR A 45 24.36 16.37 6.09
C TYR A 45 25.36 16.41 7.25
N THR A 46 25.52 15.30 7.95
CA THR A 46 26.47 15.19 9.07
C THR A 46 27.93 15.13 8.62
N GLY A 47 28.21 14.69 7.39
CA GLY A 47 29.55 14.61 6.84
C GLY A 47 30.20 15.97 6.53
N GLU A 48 29.43 17.06 6.56
CA GLU A 48 29.96 18.43 6.32
C GLU A 48 30.42 19.12 7.60
N ILE A 49 30.10 18.59 8.78
CA ILE A 49 30.51 19.20 10.06
C ILE A 49 31.61 18.37 10.72
N LYS A 50 32.60 19.06 11.26
CA LYS A 50 33.70 18.47 12.04
C LYS A 50 33.51 18.76 13.52
N GLU A 51 34.26 18.06 14.33
CA GLU A 51 34.32 18.33 15.78
C GLU A 51 34.70 19.78 16.04
N ARG A 52 33.92 20.49 16.84
CA ARG A 52 34.04 21.91 17.21
C ARG A 52 33.57 22.92 16.16
N ASP A 53 33.07 22.48 15.01
CA ASP A 53 32.46 23.43 14.05
C ASP A 53 31.11 23.93 14.60
N LYS A 54 30.71 25.13 14.18
CA LYS A 54 29.39 25.67 14.47
C LYS A 54 28.37 25.06 13.52
N TYR A 55 27.12 24.83 13.99
CA TYR A 55 26.05 24.33 13.13
C TYR A 55 25.73 25.22 11.91
N SER A 56 26.15 26.49 11.94
CA SER A 56 26.01 27.41 10.79
C SER A 56 26.80 26.99 9.54
N VAL A 57 27.75 26.04 9.67
CA VAL A 57 28.49 25.52 8.51
C VAL A 57 27.68 24.47 7.73
N LEU A 58 26.60 23.93 8.33
CA LEU A 58 25.75 22.93 7.70
C LEU A 58 25.01 23.54 6.53
N LYS A 59 25.13 22.91 5.37
CA LYS A 59 24.56 23.33 4.11
C LYS A 59 23.25 22.67 3.80
N ARG A 60 22.47 23.29 2.95
CA ARG A 60 21.29 22.64 2.39
C ARG A 60 21.68 21.33 1.69
N THR A 61 21.04 20.25 2.08
CA THR A 61 21.32 18.91 1.55
C THR A 61 20.07 18.38 0.86
N VAL A 62 20.20 18.02 -0.40
CA VAL A 62 19.10 17.55 -1.25
C VAL A 62 19.39 16.14 -1.71
N VAL A 63 18.40 15.27 -1.60
CA VAL A 63 18.42 13.94 -2.22
C VAL A 63 17.38 13.89 -3.32
N ILE A 64 17.78 13.46 -4.50
CA ILE A 64 16.91 13.26 -5.65
C ILE A 64 16.90 11.75 -5.95
N LEU A 65 15.78 11.12 -5.70
CA LEU A 65 15.53 9.74 -6.09
C LEU A 65 14.86 9.72 -7.45
N ILE A 66 15.46 9.03 -8.43
CA ILE A 66 14.86 8.74 -9.74
C ILE A 66 14.49 7.27 -9.76
N ALA A 67 13.19 6.95 -9.74
CA ALA A 67 12.68 5.59 -9.65
C ALA A 67 12.10 5.10 -10.98
N LYS A 68 12.52 3.93 -11.47
CA LYS A 68 11.92 3.22 -12.60
C LYS A 68 10.65 2.44 -12.23
N PHE A 69 10.09 2.66 -11.04
CA PHE A 69 8.88 2.04 -10.49
C PHE A 69 8.02 3.09 -9.78
N GLU A 70 6.76 2.74 -9.50
CA GLU A 70 5.87 3.56 -8.68
C GLU A 70 5.98 3.12 -7.22
N LEU A 71 6.25 4.08 -6.30
CA LEU A 71 6.31 3.81 -4.87
C LEU A 71 4.91 3.51 -4.33
N ARG A 72 4.75 2.44 -3.56
CA ARG A 72 3.46 2.03 -2.97
C ARG A 72 2.78 3.16 -2.21
N LYS A 73 3.54 3.88 -1.37
CA LYS A 73 3.03 5.01 -0.57
C LYS A 73 2.51 6.17 -1.43
N LEU A 74 2.99 6.29 -2.68
CA LEU A 74 2.65 7.37 -3.59
C LEU A 74 1.69 6.94 -4.71
N LYS A 75 1.16 5.71 -4.65
CA LYS A 75 0.28 5.14 -5.69
C LYS A 75 -0.91 6.04 -6.03
N ASN A 76 -1.49 6.70 -5.02
CA ASN A 76 -2.65 7.58 -5.17
C ASN A 76 -2.28 9.03 -5.53
N ILE A 77 -1.00 9.36 -5.65
CA ILE A 77 -0.53 10.68 -6.04
C ILE A 77 -0.23 10.65 -7.54
N PRO A 78 -0.97 11.38 -8.39
CA PRO A 78 -0.79 11.33 -9.84
C PRO A 78 0.50 12.00 -10.30
N LYS A 79 1.11 12.87 -9.51
CA LYS A 79 2.33 13.60 -9.85
C LYS A 79 3.52 12.66 -9.99
N PHE A 80 4.31 12.81 -11.06
CA PHE A 80 5.55 12.07 -11.23
C PHE A 80 6.69 12.58 -10.35
N HIS A 81 6.64 13.85 -9.91
CA HIS A 81 7.65 14.49 -9.06
C HIS A 81 7.02 14.97 -7.76
N THR A 82 7.45 14.41 -6.64
CA THR A 82 7.05 14.84 -5.30
C THR A 82 8.23 15.48 -4.57
N LYS A 83 7.94 16.54 -3.82
CA LYS A 83 8.92 17.31 -3.02
C LYS A 83 8.57 17.20 -1.55
N TRP A 84 9.56 16.89 -0.72
CA TRP A 84 9.37 16.64 0.69
C TRP A 84 10.21 17.60 1.51
N GLN A 85 9.62 18.14 2.58
CA GLN A 85 10.22 19.10 3.51
C GLN A 85 9.76 18.79 4.93
N VAL A 86 10.50 19.26 5.94
CA VAL A 86 10.09 19.19 7.34
C VAL A 86 9.19 20.37 7.64
N ARG A 87 7.94 20.08 7.98
CA ARG A 87 6.89 21.08 8.25
C ARG A 87 6.22 20.77 9.57
N GLU A 88 5.65 21.82 10.15
CA GLU A 88 4.76 21.68 11.29
C GLU A 88 3.51 20.86 10.87
N GLU A 89 3.04 19.96 11.73
CA GLU A 89 2.01 18.97 11.37
C GLU A 89 0.63 19.61 11.13
N GLU A 90 0.22 20.53 11.99
CA GLU A 90 -1.06 21.23 11.90
C GLU A 90 -0.97 22.46 11.00
N TYR A 91 0.11 23.24 11.16
CA TYR A 91 0.35 24.48 10.40
C TYR A 91 1.32 24.24 9.23
N ARG A 92 0.90 23.46 8.26
CA ARG A 92 1.72 22.97 7.14
C ARG A 92 2.41 24.04 6.29
N LYS A 93 2.00 25.32 6.42
CA LYS A 93 2.70 26.44 5.78
C LYS A 93 4.01 26.78 6.48
N ILE A 94 4.19 26.39 7.75
CA ILE A 94 5.40 26.65 8.53
C ILE A 94 6.42 25.57 8.24
N ILE A 95 7.55 25.95 7.64
CA ILE A 95 8.70 25.09 7.36
C ILE A 95 9.67 25.20 8.53
N LEU A 96 10.03 24.08 9.17
CA LEU A 96 10.99 24.08 10.29
C LEU A 96 12.39 24.48 9.82
N THR A 97 12.80 23.96 8.67
CA THR A 97 14.11 24.22 8.09
C THR A 97 14.07 23.98 6.57
N ASP A 98 14.85 24.71 5.84
CA ASP A 98 15.09 24.54 4.41
C ASP A 98 16.32 23.68 4.11
N THR A 99 17.03 23.23 5.15
CA THR A 99 18.23 22.40 4.99
C THR A 99 17.96 21.02 4.44
N LEU A 100 16.74 20.49 4.64
CA LEU A 100 16.31 19.20 4.10
C LEU A 100 15.49 19.40 2.84
N GLY A 101 15.94 18.78 1.74
CA GLY A 101 15.17 18.64 0.50
C GLY A 101 15.20 17.17 0.03
N ILE A 102 14.04 16.57 -0.18
CA ILE A 102 13.95 15.26 -0.82
C ILE A 102 13.04 15.40 -2.02
N HIS A 103 13.52 14.96 -3.18
CA HIS A 103 12.78 14.91 -4.43
C HIS A 103 12.66 13.47 -4.87
N ILE A 104 11.44 13.03 -5.16
CA ILE A 104 11.18 11.69 -5.69
C ILE A 104 10.55 11.86 -7.07
N ILE A 105 11.21 11.30 -8.07
CA ILE A 105 10.79 11.33 -9.47
C ILE A 105 10.47 9.90 -9.89
N GLU A 106 9.18 9.63 -10.18
CA GLU A 106 8.67 8.32 -10.59
C GLU A 106 8.49 8.29 -12.10
N LEU A 107 9.47 7.73 -12.81
CA LEU A 107 9.49 7.70 -14.28
C LEU A 107 8.27 7.04 -14.93
N PRO A 108 7.64 5.97 -14.37
CA PRO A 108 6.42 5.42 -14.95
C PRO A 108 5.25 6.41 -14.98
N LYS A 109 5.13 7.27 -13.95
CA LYS A 109 4.09 8.31 -13.92
C LYS A 109 4.36 9.40 -14.96
N LEU A 110 5.65 9.77 -15.13
CA LEU A 110 6.06 10.71 -16.19
C LEU A 110 5.66 10.18 -17.57
N ILE A 111 5.98 8.92 -17.88
CA ILE A 111 5.60 8.30 -19.17
C ILE A 111 4.07 8.32 -19.37
N LYS A 112 3.30 8.01 -18.31
CA LYS A 112 1.83 8.06 -18.39
C LYS A 112 1.31 9.46 -18.72
N GLN A 113 1.89 10.50 -18.11
CA GLN A 113 1.51 11.89 -18.37
C GLN A 113 1.89 12.32 -19.79
N LEU A 114 3.10 11.99 -20.25
CA LEU A 114 3.54 12.25 -21.63
C LEU A 114 2.61 11.61 -22.67
N ARG A 115 2.17 10.38 -22.45
CA ARG A 115 1.25 9.67 -23.34
C ARG A 115 -0.14 10.30 -23.40
N LYS A 116 -0.67 10.74 -22.26
CA LYS A 116 -1.96 11.46 -22.19
C LYS A 116 -1.92 12.76 -23.00
N ASN A 117 -0.83 13.51 -22.88
CA ASN A 117 -0.68 14.78 -23.59
C ASN A 117 -0.53 14.60 -25.11
N LYS A 118 0.16 13.54 -25.59
CA LYS A 118 0.24 13.20 -27.01
C LYS A 118 -1.12 12.79 -27.61
N GLY A 119 -2.01 12.19 -26.83
CA GLY A 119 -3.37 11.82 -27.30
C GLY A 119 -4.31 13.02 -27.49
N ASN A 120 -4.05 14.14 -26.82
CA ASN A 120 -4.92 15.33 -26.84
C ASN A 120 -4.49 16.42 -27.81
N LYS A 121 -3.31 16.33 -28.44
CA LYS A 121 -2.81 17.36 -29.37
C LYS A 121 -2.46 16.78 -30.74
N LYS A 122 -3.22 17.17 -31.72
CA LYS A 122 -3.00 16.84 -33.14
C LYS A 122 -2.10 17.82 -33.87
N ASN A 123 -1.59 18.88 -33.38
CA ASN A 123 -0.67 19.83 -34.01
C ASN A 123 -0.20 20.86 -32.98
N ASP A 124 0.99 20.68 -32.40
CA ASP A 124 1.85 21.79 -31.98
C ASP A 124 3.25 21.27 -31.61
N GLU A 125 4.27 21.84 -32.19
CA GLU A 125 5.68 21.48 -32.11
C GLU A 125 6.37 21.96 -30.80
N SER A 126 5.68 22.65 -29.92
CA SER A 126 6.23 23.06 -28.63
C SER A 126 5.80 22.12 -27.51
N PHE A 127 6.72 21.35 -27.01
CA PHE A 127 6.54 20.36 -25.93
C PHE A 127 6.48 21.07 -24.56
N ILE A 128 5.52 21.98 -24.39
CA ILE A 128 5.23 22.57 -23.08
C ILE A 128 4.30 21.61 -22.35
N LEU A 129 4.83 20.91 -21.35
CA LEU A 129 4.06 20.08 -20.42
C LEU A 129 3.24 20.99 -19.50
N ASN A 130 2.07 21.39 -19.94
CA ASN A 130 1.03 21.86 -19.04
C ASN A 130 0.54 20.63 -18.25
N LEU A 131 1.14 20.39 -17.10
CA LEU A 131 0.69 19.39 -16.15
C LEU A 131 -0.49 19.99 -15.40
N GLU A 132 -1.69 19.80 -15.96
CA GLU A 132 -2.94 20.11 -15.24
C GLU A 132 -2.98 19.22 -13.99
N ASN A 133 -2.87 19.88 -12.83
CA ASN A 133 -3.08 19.27 -11.54
C ASN A 133 -4.60 19.15 -11.32
N GLU A 134 -5.18 18.01 -11.67
CA GLU A 134 -6.50 17.66 -11.17
C GLU A 134 -6.38 17.41 -9.65
N GLY A 135 -6.75 18.38 -8.83
CA GLY A 135 -7.03 18.14 -7.42
C GLY A 135 -6.30 18.95 -6.36
N ASP A 136 -6.07 20.25 -6.54
CA ASP A 136 -6.00 21.20 -5.41
C ASP A 136 -5.91 22.63 -5.93
N GLU A 137 -6.90 23.49 -5.64
CA GLU A 137 -7.01 24.88 -6.12
C GLU A 137 -5.90 25.81 -5.58
N ASN A 138 -4.93 25.31 -4.80
CA ASN A 138 -3.87 26.10 -4.14
C ASN A 138 -2.44 25.68 -4.51
N MET A 139 -2.20 24.82 -5.52
CA MET A 139 -0.84 24.47 -5.92
C MET A 139 -0.49 25.13 -7.27
N SER A 140 0.48 26.05 -7.22
CA SER A 140 1.10 26.65 -8.39
C SER A 140 1.46 25.59 -9.43
N GLU A 141 1.09 25.83 -10.69
CA GLU A 141 1.54 25.07 -11.87
C GLU A 141 3.06 24.94 -11.81
N THR A 142 3.57 23.73 -11.63
CA THR A 142 5.00 23.48 -11.71
C THR A 142 5.34 23.36 -13.19
N ASN A 143 5.71 24.48 -13.79
CA ASN A 143 6.27 24.46 -15.15
C ASN A 143 7.66 23.80 -15.06
N TYR A 144 7.80 22.60 -15.60
CA TYR A 144 9.09 21.91 -15.66
C TYR A 144 9.88 22.43 -16.85
N ASP A 145 11.14 22.79 -16.60
CA ASP A 145 12.08 23.17 -17.63
C ASP A 145 12.21 22.04 -18.68
N GLU A 146 12.12 22.36 -19.95
CA GLU A 146 12.29 21.44 -21.08
C GLU A 146 13.61 20.66 -20.96
N LYS A 147 14.67 21.34 -20.49
CA LYS A 147 15.97 20.72 -20.23
C LYS A 147 15.92 19.62 -19.17
N LEU A 148 15.16 19.82 -18.07
CA LEU A 148 14.95 18.76 -17.07
C LEU A 148 14.23 17.56 -17.67
N MET A 149 13.21 17.81 -18.50
CA MET A 149 12.47 16.74 -19.14
C MET A 149 13.35 15.94 -20.10
N LEU A 150 14.20 16.60 -20.85
CA LEU A 150 15.13 15.96 -21.75
C LEU A 150 16.16 15.09 -21.01
N TRP A 151 16.67 15.58 -19.85
CA TRP A 151 17.51 14.79 -18.96
C TRP A 151 16.80 13.54 -18.43
N LEU A 152 15.52 13.65 -18.03
CA LEU A 152 14.76 12.50 -17.55
C LEU A 152 14.50 11.49 -18.68
N MET A 153 14.28 11.94 -19.92
CA MET A 153 14.17 11.08 -21.09
C MET A 153 15.51 10.41 -21.41
N PHE A 154 16.61 11.14 -21.36
CA PHE A 154 17.96 10.60 -21.52
C PHE A 154 18.27 9.49 -20.50
N MET A 155 17.90 9.68 -19.24
CA MET A 155 18.08 8.66 -18.19
C MET A 155 17.16 7.45 -18.38
N LEU A 156 16.00 7.61 -19.03
CA LEU A 156 15.11 6.50 -19.38
C LEU A 156 15.69 5.66 -20.51
N ASP A 157 16.08 6.33 -21.58
CA ASP A 157 16.61 5.72 -22.79
C ASP A 157 17.49 6.72 -23.54
N PRO A 158 18.83 6.64 -23.37
CA PRO A 158 19.78 7.55 -24.01
C PRO A 158 19.70 7.56 -25.55
N ASP A 159 19.23 6.45 -26.13
CA ASP A 159 19.13 6.31 -27.59
C ASP A 159 17.85 6.92 -28.17
N SER A 160 16.88 7.29 -27.30
CA SER A 160 15.62 7.92 -27.70
C SER A 160 15.75 9.42 -28.04
N ILE A 161 16.87 10.06 -27.69
CA ILE A 161 17.11 11.49 -27.93
C ILE A 161 17.55 11.70 -29.36
N SER A 162 16.83 12.56 -30.06
CA SER A 162 17.10 12.88 -31.49
C SER A 162 18.38 13.71 -31.67
N GLU A 163 18.98 13.65 -32.86
CA GLU A 163 20.16 14.46 -33.20
C GLU A 163 19.88 15.97 -33.14
N GLU A 164 18.64 16.41 -33.37
CA GLU A 164 18.22 17.81 -33.27
C GLU A 164 18.24 18.27 -31.82
N GLU A 165 17.64 17.47 -30.89
CA GLU A 165 17.65 17.75 -29.48
C GLU A 165 19.06 17.77 -28.88
N LEU A 166 19.98 16.95 -29.41
CA LEU A 166 21.38 16.95 -29.00
C LEU A 166 22.14 18.19 -29.46
N LYS A 167 21.80 18.75 -30.64
CA LYS A 167 22.45 19.99 -31.14
C LYS A 167 22.18 21.19 -30.22
N ASP A 168 20.95 21.28 -29.73
CA ASP A 168 20.52 22.40 -28.89
C ASP A 168 20.88 22.22 -27.40
N ASN A 169 21.32 21.01 -27.01
CA ASN A 169 21.61 20.65 -25.62
C ASN A 169 23.01 20.04 -25.47
N GLU A 170 24.02 20.89 -25.43
CA GLU A 170 25.43 20.48 -25.38
C GLU A 170 25.74 19.57 -24.19
N ASP A 171 25.14 19.84 -23.01
CA ASP A 171 25.39 19.03 -21.80
C ASP A 171 24.94 17.58 -21.98
N ILE A 172 23.80 17.35 -22.65
CA ILE A 172 23.27 16.00 -22.91
C ILE A 172 24.08 15.30 -23.99
N ARG A 173 24.52 16.06 -25.01
CA ARG A 173 25.44 15.56 -26.04
C ARG A 173 26.74 15.07 -25.41
N LEU A 174 27.37 15.89 -24.55
CA LEU A 174 28.58 15.51 -23.83
C LEU A 174 28.35 14.30 -22.93
N ALA A 175 27.21 14.21 -22.22
CA ALA A 175 26.87 13.04 -21.41
C ALA A 175 26.72 11.76 -22.28
N LYS A 176 26.13 11.87 -23.48
CA LYS A 176 26.03 10.75 -24.41
C LYS A 176 27.41 10.32 -24.93
N GLU A 177 28.27 11.27 -25.29
CA GLU A 177 29.64 11.01 -25.71
C GLU A 177 30.46 10.33 -24.60
N GLU A 178 30.36 10.79 -23.35
CA GLU A 178 31.03 10.16 -22.21
C GLU A 178 30.48 8.76 -21.93
N LEU A 179 29.16 8.55 -22.04
CA LEU A 179 28.55 7.24 -21.92
C LEU A 179 29.13 6.24 -22.94
N GLU A 180 29.33 6.69 -24.19
CA GLU A 180 29.96 5.86 -25.23
C GLU A 180 31.45 5.56 -24.93
N LYS A 181 32.19 6.51 -24.36
CA LYS A 181 33.59 6.26 -23.95
C LYS A 181 33.68 5.27 -22.78
N ILE A 182 32.78 5.38 -21.78
CA ILE A 182 32.73 4.47 -20.64
C ILE A 182 32.45 3.04 -21.08
N LYS A 183 31.67 2.87 -22.16
CA LYS A 183 31.46 1.54 -22.76
C LYS A 183 32.75 0.87 -23.24
N GLN A 184 33.85 1.60 -23.46
CA GLN A 184 35.06 1.07 -24.07
C GLN A 184 36.21 0.77 -23.09
N ASP A 185 36.52 1.58 -22.07
CA ASP A 185 37.77 1.45 -21.31
C ASP A 185 37.67 1.11 -19.81
N GLU A 186 36.58 1.39 -19.11
CA GLU A 186 36.39 1.01 -17.70
C GLU A 186 35.48 -0.20 -17.51
N HIS A 187 35.25 -0.93 -18.56
CA HIS A 187 34.22 -1.97 -18.63
C HIS A 187 34.38 -3.04 -17.56
N GLU A 188 35.57 -3.53 -17.30
CA GLU A 188 35.77 -4.63 -16.34
C GLU A 188 35.59 -4.17 -14.87
N ARG A 189 36.05 -2.98 -14.52
CA ARG A 189 35.92 -2.42 -13.16
C ARG A 189 34.49 -2.05 -12.85
N TYR A 190 33.83 -1.38 -13.78
CA TYR A 190 32.42 -1.01 -13.70
C TYR A 190 31.51 -2.25 -13.68
N MET A 191 31.82 -3.26 -14.49
CA MET A 191 31.07 -4.53 -14.50
C MET A 191 31.23 -5.32 -13.20
N ALA A 192 32.38 -5.24 -12.53
CA ALA A 192 32.58 -5.86 -11.22
C ALA A 192 31.75 -5.14 -10.14
N GLU A 193 31.71 -3.81 -10.12
CA GLU A 193 30.87 -3.03 -9.22
C GLU A 193 29.38 -3.25 -9.48
N LEU A 194 28.97 -3.30 -10.76
CA LEU A 194 27.59 -3.65 -11.13
C LEU A 194 27.20 -5.07 -10.68
N ARG A 195 28.10 -6.05 -10.75
CA ARG A 195 27.83 -7.41 -10.25
C ARG A 195 27.59 -7.41 -8.74
N ILE A 196 28.39 -6.68 -7.97
CA ILE A 196 28.20 -6.55 -6.52
C ILE A 196 26.89 -5.82 -6.21
N LYS A 197 26.58 -4.74 -6.95
CA LYS A 197 25.30 -4.03 -6.83
C LYS A 197 24.14 -4.96 -7.19
N HIS A 198 24.23 -5.71 -8.29
CA HIS A 198 23.19 -6.65 -8.72
C HIS A 198 22.91 -7.75 -7.69
N ILE A 199 23.96 -8.32 -7.08
CA ILE A 199 23.81 -9.35 -6.04
C ILE A 199 23.06 -8.78 -4.84
N ARG A 200 23.42 -7.57 -4.39
CA ARG A 200 22.73 -6.90 -3.27
C ARG A 200 21.28 -6.53 -3.59
N ASP A 201 21.05 -6.06 -4.80
CA ASP A 201 19.71 -5.70 -5.26
C ASP A 201 18.84 -6.95 -5.44
N SER A 202 19.40 -8.07 -5.93
CA SER A 202 18.69 -9.36 -6.03
C SER A 202 18.28 -9.90 -4.65
N GLN A 203 19.17 -9.86 -3.68
CA GLN A 203 18.84 -10.25 -2.29
C GLN A 203 17.73 -9.38 -1.70
N ALA A 204 17.81 -8.06 -1.93
CA ALA A 204 16.76 -7.14 -1.45
C ALA A 204 15.40 -7.36 -2.14
N ILE A 205 15.39 -7.85 -3.38
CA ILE A 205 14.16 -8.21 -4.11
C ILE A 205 13.58 -9.52 -3.57
N GLU A 206 14.41 -10.52 -3.34
CA GLU A 206 13.96 -11.80 -2.78
C GLU A 206 13.36 -11.59 -1.39
N ASP A 207 14.02 -10.80 -0.54
CA ASP A 207 13.51 -10.45 0.78
C ASP A 207 12.17 -9.69 0.68
N TYR A 208 12.07 -8.73 -0.27
CA TYR A 208 10.83 -7.98 -0.50
C TYR A 208 9.70 -8.89 -1.00
N ALA A 209 9.99 -9.77 -1.98
CA ALA A 209 8.98 -10.66 -2.54
C ALA A 209 8.50 -11.69 -1.51
N PHE A 210 9.43 -12.19 -0.67
CA PHE A 210 9.10 -13.10 0.42
C PHE A 210 8.18 -12.44 1.45
N GLU A 211 8.52 -11.23 1.90
CA GLU A 211 7.71 -10.51 2.88
C GLU A 211 6.35 -10.08 2.31
N GLU A 212 6.31 -9.66 1.05
CA GLU A 212 5.04 -9.35 0.36
C GLU A 212 4.16 -10.59 0.23
N GLY A 213 4.75 -11.73 -0.10
CA GLY A 213 4.05 -13.00 -0.19
C GLY A 213 3.49 -13.44 1.17
N LEU A 214 4.28 -13.26 2.24
CA LEU A 214 3.88 -13.56 3.61
C LEU A 214 2.72 -12.66 4.06
N GLU A 215 2.81 -11.34 3.82
CA GLU A 215 1.77 -10.37 4.17
C GLU A 215 0.44 -10.66 3.46
N ARG A 216 0.50 -10.92 2.14
CA ARG A 216 -0.69 -11.31 1.36
C ARG A 216 -1.27 -12.66 1.81
N GLY A 217 -0.40 -13.63 2.05
CA GLY A 217 -0.84 -14.96 2.52
C GLY A 217 -1.52 -14.88 3.89
N LEU A 218 -1.03 -14.02 4.78
CA LEU A 218 -1.62 -13.80 6.09
C LEU A 218 -2.97 -13.07 5.99
N GLU A 219 -3.08 -12.05 5.15
CA GLU A 219 -4.32 -11.32 4.90
C GLU A 219 -5.40 -12.22 4.28
N ASP A 220 -5.04 -12.96 3.23
CA ASP A 220 -5.95 -13.88 2.55
C ASP A 220 -6.37 -15.03 3.49
N GLY A 221 -5.43 -15.58 4.25
CA GLY A 221 -5.72 -16.64 5.23
C GLY A 221 -6.66 -16.16 6.35
N LEU A 222 -6.45 -14.95 6.87
CA LEU A 222 -7.32 -14.36 7.88
C LEU A 222 -8.74 -14.13 7.33
N LYS A 223 -8.84 -13.59 6.12
CA LYS A 223 -10.12 -13.34 5.46
C LYS A 223 -10.89 -14.63 5.22
N GLN A 224 -10.24 -15.65 4.63
CA GLN A 224 -10.85 -16.94 4.38
C GLN A 224 -11.25 -17.64 5.68
N GLY A 225 -10.38 -17.60 6.70
CA GLY A 225 -10.68 -18.16 8.02
C GLY A 225 -11.88 -17.50 8.69
N LEU A 226 -11.99 -16.18 8.58
CA LEU A 226 -13.11 -15.42 9.13
C LEU A 226 -14.43 -15.77 8.39
N GLU A 227 -14.41 -15.78 7.06
CA GLU A 227 -15.59 -16.13 6.24
C GLU A 227 -16.06 -17.55 6.55
N GLN A 228 -15.15 -18.52 6.59
CA GLN A 228 -15.50 -19.91 6.91
C GLN A 228 -16.02 -20.05 8.36
N GLY A 229 -15.39 -19.37 9.31
CA GLY A 229 -15.83 -19.38 10.70
C GLY A 229 -17.22 -18.80 10.90
N ILE A 230 -17.53 -17.68 10.24
CA ILE A 230 -18.88 -17.08 10.26
C ILE A 230 -19.90 -18.02 9.64
N GLN A 231 -19.61 -18.59 8.46
CA GLN A 231 -20.53 -19.50 7.77
C GLN A 231 -20.83 -20.74 8.60
N GLN A 232 -19.82 -21.39 9.15
CA GLN A 232 -19.98 -22.55 10.03
C GLN A 232 -20.74 -22.19 11.32
N GLY A 233 -20.46 -21.04 11.92
CA GLY A 233 -21.15 -20.56 13.10
C GLY A 233 -22.64 -20.32 12.87
N ILE A 234 -23.00 -19.72 11.73
CA ILE A 234 -24.39 -19.49 11.32
C ILE A 234 -25.11 -20.83 11.09
N GLU A 235 -24.50 -21.75 10.35
CA GLU A 235 -25.08 -23.05 10.04
C GLU A 235 -25.33 -23.87 11.30
N GLN A 236 -24.34 -23.98 12.19
CA GLN A 236 -24.48 -24.69 13.47
C GLN A 236 -25.50 -24.02 14.40
N GLY A 237 -25.48 -22.70 14.49
CA GLY A 237 -26.45 -21.95 15.30
C GLY A 237 -27.88 -22.09 14.80
N MET A 238 -28.08 -22.08 13.49
CA MET A 238 -29.39 -22.29 12.85
C MET A 238 -29.91 -23.71 13.10
N GLN A 239 -29.05 -24.72 12.94
CA GLN A 239 -29.42 -26.12 13.15
C GLN A 239 -29.80 -26.39 14.60
N GLN A 240 -28.98 -25.90 15.55
CA GLN A 240 -29.27 -26.02 16.98
C GLN A 240 -30.56 -25.28 17.38
N GLY A 241 -30.75 -24.07 16.83
CA GLY A 241 -31.99 -23.31 17.08
C GLY A 241 -33.24 -23.96 16.60
N ILE A 242 -33.22 -24.56 15.39
CA ILE A 242 -34.34 -25.33 14.83
C ILE A 242 -34.64 -26.56 15.70
N GLU A 243 -33.62 -27.34 16.05
CA GLU A 243 -33.78 -28.55 16.86
C GLU A 243 -34.37 -28.23 18.25
N GLN A 244 -33.81 -27.21 18.95
CA GLN A 244 -34.33 -26.78 20.23
C GLN A 244 -35.73 -26.22 20.13
N GLY A 245 -36.04 -25.41 19.14
CA GLY A 245 -37.36 -24.86 18.90
C GLY A 245 -38.40 -25.95 18.59
N MET A 246 -38.02 -26.96 17.81
CA MET A 246 -38.90 -28.10 17.50
C MET A 246 -39.17 -28.96 18.74
N GLN A 247 -38.14 -29.23 19.55
CA GLN A 247 -38.31 -29.97 20.82
C GLN A 247 -39.23 -29.24 21.80
N GLN A 248 -39.01 -27.95 21.99
CA GLN A 248 -39.84 -27.15 22.88
C GLN A 248 -41.28 -27.02 22.38
N GLY A 249 -41.48 -26.86 21.07
CA GLY A 249 -42.78 -26.82 20.46
C GLY A 249 -43.59 -28.15 20.62
N LEU A 250 -42.89 -29.28 20.43
CA LEU A 250 -43.50 -30.57 20.64
C LEU A 250 -43.90 -30.82 22.10
N GLU A 251 -43.05 -30.43 23.03
CA GLU A 251 -43.33 -30.57 24.46
C GLU A 251 -44.51 -29.68 24.90
N GLN A 252 -44.54 -28.42 24.45
CA GLN A 252 -45.68 -27.52 24.73
C GLN A 252 -46.98 -28.08 24.14
N ALA A 253 -46.95 -28.59 22.90
CA ALA A 253 -48.14 -29.19 22.27
C ALA A 253 -48.61 -30.43 23.04
N ARG A 254 -47.71 -31.27 23.55
CA ARG A 254 -48.06 -32.42 24.40
C ARG A 254 -48.73 -31.99 25.70
N VAL A 255 -48.17 -31.01 26.40
CA VAL A 255 -48.75 -30.48 27.65
C VAL A 255 -50.12 -29.87 27.39
N GLU A 256 -50.28 -29.07 26.32
CA GLU A 256 -51.54 -28.43 25.98
C GLU A 256 -52.62 -29.50 25.61
N ASN A 257 -52.28 -30.49 24.78
CA ASN A 257 -53.19 -31.59 24.45
C ASN A 257 -53.61 -32.37 25.67
N LYS A 258 -52.66 -32.69 26.57
CA LYS A 258 -52.96 -33.40 27.82
C LYS A 258 -53.91 -32.60 28.73
N ASN A 259 -53.69 -31.32 28.86
CA ASN A 259 -54.58 -30.42 29.62
C ASN A 259 -55.99 -30.37 29.02
N LYS A 260 -56.11 -30.31 27.69
CA LYS A 260 -57.41 -30.37 27.00
C LYS A 260 -58.11 -31.72 27.24
N GLN A 261 -57.39 -32.86 27.20
CA GLN A 261 -57.94 -34.17 27.48
C GLN A 261 -58.43 -34.27 28.94
N LEU A 262 -57.66 -33.75 29.91
CA LEU A 262 -58.04 -33.69 31.31
C LEU A 262 -59.29 -32.81 31.50
N GLU A 263 -59.40 -31.68 30.87
CA GLU A 263 -60.58 -30.79 30.93
C GLU A 263 -61.84 -31.48 30.37
N ILE A 264 -61.69 -32.17 29.22
CA ILE A 264 -62.80 -32.96 28.61
C ILE A 264 -63.21 -34.09 29.58
N ALA A 265 -62.23 -34.82 30.13
CA ALA A 265 -62.49 -35.91 31.07
C ALA A 265 -63.23 -35.40 32.29
N LYS A 266 -62.90 -34.22 32.84
CA LYS A 266 -63.59 -33.63 33.98
C LYS A 266 -65.04 -33.29 33.65
N LYS A 267 -65.33 -32.69 32.47
CA LYS A 267 -66.70 -32.43 32.00
C LYS A 267 -67.52 -33.69 31.86
N LEU A 268 -66.93 -34.79 31.35
CA LEU A 268 -67.60 -36.07 31.19
C LEU A 268 -67.87 -36.79 32.54
N LEU A 269 -67.00 -36.63 33.52
CA LEU A 269 -67.22 -37.07 34.90
C LEU A 269 -68.40 -36.33 35.58
N ASP A 270 -68.49 -35.02 35.39
CA ASP A 270 -69.61 -34.20 35.89
C ASP A 270 -70.96 -34.68 35.29
N LEU A 271 -70.95 -35.17 34.06
CA LEU A 271 -72.11 -35.75 33.39
C LEU A 271 -72.42 -37.20 33.84
N LYS A 272 -71.66 -37.75 34.83
CA LYS A 272 -71.80 -39.11 35.35
C LYS A 272 -71.63 -40.22 34.32
N MET A 273 -70.73 -39.97 33.31
CA MET A 273 -70.38 -40.96 32.31
C MET A 273 -69.52 -42.07 32.90
N PRO A 274 -69.72 -43.34 32.49
CA PRO A 274 -68.90 -44.47 32.96
C PRO A 274 -67.41 -44.25 32.62
N ILE A 275 -66.54 -44.63 33.54
CA ILE A 275 -65.05 -44.38 33.42
C ILE A 275 -64.52 -45.07 32.13
N GLU A 276 -64.98 -46.22 31.78
CA GLU A 276 -64.53 -46.94 30.58
C GLU A 276 -64.81 -46.15 29.29
N GLN A 277 -65.92 -45.44 29.18
CA GLN A 277 -66.27 -44.61 28.07
C GLN A 277 -65.43 -43.33 28.03
N ILE A 278 -65.11 -42.79 29.20
CA ILE A 278 -64.22 -41.59 29.32
C ILE A 278 -62.79 -41.93 28.84
N ILE A 279 -62.31 -43.16 29.19
CA ILE A 279 -61.01 -43.65 28.70
C ILE A 279 -61.00 -43.72 27.18
N GLU A 280 -62.07 -44.30 26.58
CA GLU A 280 -62.17 -44.47 25.14
C GLU A 280 -62.19 -43.10 24.40
N ILE A 281 -62.90 -42.12 24.95
CA ILE A 281 -63.03 -40.78 24.33
C ILE A 281 -61.77 -39.94 24.50
N THR A 282 -61.12 -39.97 25.67
CA THR A 282 -60.04 -39.07 26.01
C THR A 282 -58.63 -39.65 25.79
N GLY A 283 -58.54 -41.00 25.77
CA GLY A 283 -57.25 -41.69 25.75
C GLY A 283 -56.47 -41.60 27.04
N LEU A 284 -57.04 -41.05 28.14
CA LEU A 284 -56.43 -41.00 29.45
C LEU A 284 -56.49 -42.37 30.14
N THR A 285 -55.54 -42.60 31.02
CA THR A 285 -55.54 -43.82 31.84
C THR A 285 -56.58 -43.75 32.96
N GLU A 286 -57.03 -44.90 33.45
CA GLU A 286 -57.99 -44.97 34.54
C GLU A 286 -57.49 -44.27 35.81
N GLU A 287 -56.20 -44.35 36.05
CA GLU A 287 -55.53 -43.66 37.19
C GLU A 287 -55.61 -42.15 37.10
N GLU A 288 -55.37 -41.62 35.86
CA GLU A 288 -55.46 -40.18 35.58
C GLU A 288 -56.87 -39.63 35.77
N ILE A 289 -57.88 -40.40 35.32
CA ILE A 289 -59.31 -40.03 35.49
C ILE A 289 -59.73 -40.10 36.96
N LYS A 290 -59.29 -41.13 37.74
CA LYS A 290 -59.57 -41.22 39.17
C LYS A 290 -58.94 -40.08 40.00
N GLN A 291 -57.81 -39.53 39.56
CA GLN A 291 -57.22 -38.37 40.19
C GLN A 291 -57.99 -37.07 39.99
N LEU A 292 -58.78 -36.96 38.97
CA LEU A 292 -59.65 -35.80 38.71
C LEU A 292 -60.93 -35.78 39.60
N ASN A 293 -61.23 -36.92 40.22
CA ASN A 293 -62.45 -37.09 41.06
C ASN A 293 -62.19 -36.93 42.57
N LYS A 294 -60.94 -36.52 42.90
CA LYS A 294 -60.54 -36.16 44.26
C LYS A 294 -60.59 -34.65 44.44
#